data_44771a23ce4aef9ba92c24f8412384f8
#
_entry.id   44771a23ce4aef9ba92c24f8412384f8
#
_cell.length_a   1.000
_cell.length_b   1.000
_cell.length_c   1.000
_cell.angle_alpha   90.00
_cell.angle_beta   90.00
_cell.angle_gamma   90.00
#
_symmetry.space_group_name_H-M   'P 1'
#
loop_
_entity.id
_entity.type
_entity.pdbx_description
1 polymer ?
#
loop_
_entity_poly.entity_id
_entity_poly.type
_entity_poly.pdbx_seq_one_letter_code
_entity_poly.pdbx_strand_id
1 'polypeptide(L)'
;MIIEMVDRIFDIEAIKQLELTVPETVYPPREDTFLLCEAIAELNFDKNTNALEIGCGSGIVTIMMSGFGWNVTAYDVNPFAISATSGNLKNLNLDKNACVIEGGLGEGLEITKEVDLLVWNIPYLDVEKGTSELSPIEDAAMIDIPHGGWGKFLATFLSDKSSVISRDLLVVLLLKIDPEGESKVGDWSNMGWSHRFLKEIRLGDEKIAVVAFWQTASMMKPQIVEKCESTMDEITGKDNEGWHRIFAKTQTSGRGRRSSEWKSTEGGVYATWILDKKVLEKYPPGLIQTCVGSIVSEKLGAYIKWPNDIITSDGRKMGGILVESIDGEEIRLGVGANRIGFMQDGIEASGWEETIGQIESIEVFEMIDRS
;
A
#
# COMPACT_ATOMS: atom_id res chain seq x y z
N MET A 1 16.66 25.17 -20.97
CA MET A 1 17.32 25.16 -19.63
C MET A 1 16.37 24.79 -18.49
N ILE A 2 15.20 25.45 -18.32
CA ILE A 2 14.23 25.06 -17.27
C ILE A 2 13.57 23.71 -17.58
N ILE A 3 13.24 23.43 -18.84
CA ILE A 3 12.64 22.14 -19.27
C ILE A 3 13.65 20.98 -19.15
N GLU A 4 14.93 21.21 -19.45
CA GLU A 4 16.01 20.22 -19.28
C GLU A 4 16.34 19.91 -17.81
N MET A 5 16.09 20.82 -16.87
CA MET A 5 16.23 20.55 -15.43
C MET A 5 15.09 19.69 -14.90
N VAL A 6 13.85 19.91 -15.34
CA VAL A 6 12.68 19.11 -14.91
C VAL A 6 12.82 17.66 -15.36
N ASP A 7 13.29 17.38 -16.59
CA ASP A 7 13.53 16.02 -17.06
C ASP A 7 14.68 15.30 -16.32
N ARG A 8 15.60 16.05 -15.67
CA ARG A 8 16.67 15.45 -14.86
C ARG A 8 16.26 15.09 -13.44
N ILE A 9 15.26 15.76 -12.86
CA ILE A 9 14.77 15.47 -11.50
C ILE A 9 14.01 14.14 -11.43
N PHE A 10 13.63 13.55 -12.58
CA PHE A 10 13.03 12.21 -12.68
C PHE A 10 14.04 11.06 -12.62
N ASP A 11 15.35 11.35 -12.62
CA ASP A 11 16.40 10.35 -12.48
C ASP A 11 16.92 10.34 -11.04
N ILE A 12 16.79 9.20 -10.37
CA ILE A 12 17.30 9.00 -8.99
C ILE A 12 18.80 9.27 -8.90
N GLU A 13 19.56 8.95 -9.93
CA GLU A 13 21.00 9.24 -9.95
C GLU A 13 21.25 10.77 -10.01
N ALA A 14 20.40 11.53 -10.68
CA ALA A 14 20.47 12.98 -10.66
C ALA A 14 20.11 13.56 -9.28
N ILE A 15 19.12 12.97 -8.59
CA ILE A 15 18.74 13.37 -7.23
C ILE A 15 19.89 13.11 -6.25
N LYS A 16 20.58 11.99 -6.34
CA LYS A 16 21.76 11.68 -5.52
C LYS A 16 22.93 12.66 -5.72
N GLN A 17 22.98 13.37 -6.84
CA GLN A 17 24.02 14.35 -7.20
C GLN A 17 23.62 15.80 -6.88
N LEU A 18 22.44 16.05 -6.31
CA LEU A 18 22.02 17.39 -5.95
C LEU A 18 22.92 17.96 -4.84
N GLU A 19 23.45 19.15 -5.07
CA GLU A 19 24.12 19.92 -4.03
C GLU A 19 23.08 20.59 -3.12
N LEU A 20 22.88 20.03 -1.94
CA LEU A 20 21.96 20.53 -0.94
C LEU A 20 22.71 21.22 0.20
N THR A 21 22.14 22.29 0.73
CA THR A 21 22.57 22.85 2.00
C THR A 21 21.95 22.02 3.12
N VAL A 22 22.79 21.31 3.89
CA VAL A 22 22.38 20.48 5.02
C VAL A 22 23.09 20.97 6.27
N PRO A 23 22.39 21.63 7.23
CA PRO A 23 22.95 21.99 8.52
C PRO A 23 23.40 20.77 9.33
N GLU A 24 24.40 20.93 10.20
CA GLU A 24 24.92 19.83 11.07
C GLU A 24 23.84 19.24 12.00
N THR A 25 22.79 20.01 12.28
CA THR A 25 21.66 19.59 13.12
C THR A 25 20.51 18.93 12.33
N VAL A 26 20.70 18.67 11.03
CA VAL A 26 19.71 18.09 10.14
C VAL A 26 20.26 16.79 9.57
N TYR A 27 19.44 15.74 9.62
CA TYR A 27 19.80 14.43 9.07
C TYR A 27 20.13 14.54 7.58
N PRO A 28 21.35 14.17 7.16
CA PRO A 28 21.72 14.20 5.75
C PRO A 28 21.02 13.06 4.99
N PRO A 29 20.76 13.23 3.68
CA PRO A 29 20.24 12.13 2.86
C PRO A 29 21.22 10.95 2.87
N ARG A 30 20.71 9.77 3.17
CA ARG A 30 21.46 8.50 3.19
C ARG A 30 20.74 7.44 2.36
N GLU A 31 21.21 6.20 2.42
CA GLU A 31 20.69 5.07 1.67
C GLU A 31 19.19 4.84 1.91
N ASP A 32 18.71 5.05 3.14
CA ASP A 32 17.32 4.97 3.52
C ASP A 32 16.46 6.02 2.80
N THR A 33 16.93 7.27 2.81
CA THR A 33 16.27 8.37 2.13
C THR A 33 16.18 8.14 0.62
N PHE A 34 17.26 7.63 0.00
CA PHE A 34 17.25 7.30 -1.41
C PHE A 34 16.37 6.10 -1.74
N LEU A 35 16.30 5.07 -0.87
CA LEU A 35 15.37 3.97 -1.02
C LEU A 35 13.91 4.45 -1.04
N LEU A 36 13.58 5.40 -0.16
CA LEU A 36 12.26 6.05 -0.13
C LEU A 36 11.99 6.82 -1.43
N CYS A 37 12.95 7.60 -1.90
CA CYS A 37 12.87 8.31 -3.18
C CYS A 37 12.63 7.33 -4.36
N GLU A 38 13.37 6.23 -4.42
CA GLU A 38 13.20 5.20 -5.45
C GLU A 38 11.80 4.59 -5.44
N ALA A 39 11.26 4.30 -4.25
CA ALA A 39 9.91 3.75 -4.11
C ALA A 39 8.84 4.76 -4.56
N ILE A 40 8.97 6.03 -4.19
CA ILE A 40 8.02 7.09 -4.56
C ILE A 40 8.07 7.35 -6.08
N ALA A 41 9.25 7.32 -6.70
CA ALA A 41 9.40 7.53 -8.14
C ALA A 41 8.68 6.47 -8.99
N GLU A 42 8.48 5.26 -8.45
CA GLU A 42 7.73 4.18 -9.11
C GLU A 42 6.20 4.29 -8.93
N LEU A 43 5.74 5.19 -8.05
CA LEU A 43 4.32 5.45 -7.87
C LEU A 43 3.79 6.27 -9.05
N ASN A 44 2.74 5.76 -9.68
CA ASN A 44 2.17 6.37 -10.88
C ASN A 44 1.07 7.37 -10.51
N PHE A 45 1.44 8.45 -9.83
CA PHE A 45 0.54 9.56 -9.51
C PHE A 45 0.51 10.58 -10.64
N ASP A 46 -0.64 11.24 -10.80
CA ASP A 46 -0.82 12.31 -11.77
C ASP A 46 -0.11 13.61 -11.32
N LYS A 47 0.14 14.50 -12.27
CA LYS A 47 0.53 15.89 -11.95
C LYS A 47 -0.58 16.53 -11.12
N ASN A 48 -0.21 17.38 -10.18
CA ASN A 48 -1.07 18.01 -9.18
C ASN A 48 -1.55 17.10 -8.03
N THR A 49 -0.95 15.94 -7.83
CA THR A 49 -1.12 15.15 -6.61
C THR A 49 -0.76 16.00 -5.39
N ASN A 50 -1.61 15.96 -4.37
CA ASN A 50 -1.35 16.64 -3.11
C ASN A 50 -0.61 15.68 -2.16
N ALA A 51 0.68 15.91 -2.00
CA ALA A 51 1.54 15.10 -1.14
C ALA A 51 1.84 15.82 0.18
N LEU A 52 1.88 15.06 1.26
CA LEU A 52 2.28 15.52 2.58
C LEU A 52 3.50 14.72 3.04
N GLU A 53 4.58 15.39 3.43
CA GLU A 53 5.77 14.78 4.01
C GLU A 53 5.88 15.14 5.48
N ILE A 54 6.17 14.14 6.33
CA ILE A 54 6.50 14.33 7.74
C ILE A 54 8.00 14.11 7.90
N GLY A 55 8.69 15.04 8.58
CA GLY A 55 10.14 14.98 8.78
C GLY A 55 10.91 15.24 7.49
N CYS A 56 10.76 16.42 6.90
CA CYS A 56 11.37 16.73 5.60
C CYS A 56 12.91 16.87 5.62
N GLY A 57 13.51 17.10 6.77
CA GLY A 57 14.96 17.12 6.94
C GLY A 57 15.66 18.12 6.00
N SER A 58 16.52 17.59 5.12
CA SER A 58 17.21 18.38 4.09
C SER A 58 16.35 18.76 2.89
N GLY A 59 15.13 18.17 2.78
CA GLY A 59 14.15 18.43 1.74
C GLY A 59 14.29 17.57 0.48
N ILE A 60 15.14 16.53 0.46
CA ILE A 60 15.39 15.75 -0.76
C ILE A 60 14.12 15.08 -1.31
N VAL A 61 13.28 14.52 -0.43
CA VAL A 61 12.00 13.89 -0.82
C VAL A 61 10.99 14.95 -1.28
N THR A 62 10.87 16.06 -0.53
CA THR A 62 10.06 17.23 -0.94
C THR A 62 10.46 17.76 -2.31
N ILE A 63 11.78 17.91 -2.57
CA ILE A 63 12.34 18.37 -3.85
C ILE A 63 11.93 17.44 -4.98
N MET A 64 12.08 16.13 -4.78
CA MET A 64 11.71 15.14 -5.78
C MET A 64 10.21 15.17 -6.11
N MET A 65 9.35 15.16 -5.09
CA MET A 65 7.90 15.21 -5.29
C MET A 65 7.47 16.52 -5.97
N SER A 66 8.05 17.66 -5.58
CA SER A 66 7.81 18.95 -6.25
C SER A 66 8.29 18.96 -7.71
N GLY A 67 9.40 18.24 -7.99
CA GLY A 67 9.92 18.04 -9.34
C GLY A 67 8.98 17.22 -10.24
N PHE A 68 8.22 16.31 -9.69
CA PHE A 68 7.14 15.60 -10.40
C PHE A 68 5.95 16.50 -10.73
N GLY A 69 5.93 17.72 -10.22
CA GLY A 69 4.84 18.66 -10.38
C GLY A 69 3.71 18.46 -9.36
N TRP A 70 3.99 17.76 -8.26
CA TRP A 70 3.04 17.58 -7.16
C TRP A 70 3.01 18.81 -6.26
N ASN A 71 1.87 19.04 -5.61
CA ASN A 71 1.73 20.04 -4.57
C ASN A 71 2.17 19.43 -3.24
N VAL A 72 3.27 19.89 -2.68
CA VAL A 72 3.87 19.27 -1.49
C VAL A 72 3.68 20.15 -0.27
N THR A 73 3.12 19.59 0.81
CA THR A 73 3.18 20.19 2.14
C THR A 73 4.15 19.37 2.99
N ALA A 74 5.25 19.98 3.40
CA ALA A 74 6.31 19.32 4.14
C ALA A 74 6.38 19.86 5.56
N TYR A 75 6.43 18.96 6.52
CA TYR A 75 6.52 19.26 7.95
C TYR A 75 7.85 18.81 8.54
N ASP A 76 8.38 19.58 9.47
CA ASP A 76 9.47 19.16 10.35
C ASP A 76 9.39 19.91 11.69
N VAL A 77 9.71 19.23 12.78
CA VAL A 77 9.77 19.86 14.11
C VAL A 77 11.07 20.65 14.33
N ASN A 78 12.08 20.40 13.48
CA ASN A 78 13.37 21.07 13.53
C ASN A 78 13.36 22.35 12.67
N PRO A 79 13.43 23.56 13.24
CA PRO A 79 13.43 24.81 12.48
C PRO A 79 14.62 24.95 11.50
N PHE A 80 15.73 24.27 11.75
CA PHE A 80 16.86 24.23 10.82
C PHE A 80 16.55 23.38 9.59
N ALA A 81 15.79 22.30 9.73
CA ALA A 81 15.29 21.50 8.61
C ALA A 81 14.33 22.31 7.74
N ILE A 82 13.39 23.06 8.36
CA ILE A 82 12.48 23.96 7.67
C ILE A 82 13.27 25.00 6.85
N SER A 83 14.27 25.62 7.44
CA SER A 83 15.10 26.61 6.76
C SER A 83 15.91 26.02 5.61
N ALA A 84 16.51 24.83 5.82
CA ALA A 84 17.29 24.12 4.82
C ALA A 84 16.41 23.70 3.62
N THR A 85 15.30 23.04 3.89
CA THR A 85 14.34 22.58 2.86
C THR A 85 13.81 23.77 2.04
N SER A 86 13.39 24.85 2.70
CA SER A 86 12.92 26.05 2.01
C SER A 86 14.01 26.70 1.16
N GLY A 87 15.26 26.73 1.66
CA GLY A 87 16.41 27.26 0.92
C GLY A 87 16.75 26.41 -0.30
N ASN A 88 16.81 25.09 -0.14
CA ASN A 88 17.11 24.14 -1.20
C ASN A 88 16.03 24.18 -2.32
N LEU A 89 14.74 24.25 -1.95
CA LEU A 89 13.64 24.41 -2.91
C LEU A 89 13.77 25.69 -3.73
N LYS A 90 14.07 26.82 -3.08
CA LYS A 90 14.28 28.10 -3.77
C LYS A 90 15.46 28.05 -4.72
N ASN A 91 16.57 27.46 -4.32
CA ASN A 91 17.76 27.33 -5.16
C ASN A 91 17.48 26.53 -6.45
N LEU A 92 16.54 25.58 -6.37
CA LEU A 92 16.11 24.72 -7.49
C LEU A 92 14.87 25.27 -8.23
N ASN A 93 14.31 26.41 -7.81
CA ASN A 93 13.07 27.01 -8.33
C ASN A 93 11.83 26.08 -8.22
N LEU A 94 11.76 25.28 -7.17
CA LEU A 94 10.66 24.34 -6.86
C LEU A 94 9.74 24.83 -5.73
N ASP A 95 10.02 26.00 -5.15
CA ASP A 95 9.27 26.60 -4.05
C ASP A 95 7.84 27.01 -4.38
N LYS A 96 7.44 26.98 -5.65
CA LYS A 96 6.07 27.31 -6.09
C LYS A 96 5.07 26.19 -5.79
N ASN A 97 5.55 24.94 -5.78
CA ASN A 97 4.72 23.75 -5.58
C ASN A 97 4.94 23.12 -4.21
N ALA A 98 5.71 23.78 -3.32
CA ALA A 98 6.00 23.26 -2.00
C ALA A 98 5.75 24.29 -0.91
N CYS A 99 5.09 23.88 0.17
CA CYS A 99 4.91 24.63 1.40
C CYS A 99 5.64 23.89 2.52
N VAL A 100 6.52 24.57 3.25
CA VAL A 100 7.31 23.99 4.34
C VAL A 100 6.87 24.62 5.65
N ILE A 101 6.44 23.79 6.62
CA ILE A 101 5.76 24.21 7.84
C ILE A 101 6.46 23.58 9.06
N GLU A 102 6.72 24.37 10.08
CA GLU A 102 7.21 23.87 11.37
C GLU A 102 6.09 23.10 12.08
N GLY A 103 6.35 21.84 12.45
CA GLY A 103 5.39 20.95 13.09
C GLY A 103 5.63 19.48 12.73
N GLY A 104 4.81 18.61 13.30
CA GLY A 104 4.90 17.17 13.08
C GLY A 104 3.74 16.41 13.71
N LEU A 105 3.80 15.09 13.67
CA LEU A 105 2.78 14.23 14.25
C LEU A 105 2.68 14.43 15.77
N GLY A 106 1.50 14.86 16.23
CA GLY A 106 1.26 15.28 17.63
C GLY A 106 1.55 16.75 17.89
N GLU A 107 2.10 17.49 16.93
CA GLU A 107 2.56 18.86 17.11
C GLU A 107 2.27 19.70 15.85
N GLY A 108 1.01 20.11 15.67
CA GLY A 108 0.60 21.01 14.59
C GLY A 108 0.41 20.38 13.21
N LEU A 109 0.51 19.05 13.07
CA LEU A 109 0.22 18.38 11.81
C LEU A 109 -1.27 18.52 11.44
N GLU A 110 -1.53 19.10 10.28
CA GLU A 110 -2.86 19.17 9.69
C GLU A 110 -2.94 18.26 8.46
N ILE A 111 -4.00 17.46 8.38
CA ILE A 111 -4.30 16.61 7.24
C ILE A 111 -5.75 16.82 6.80
N THR A 112 -5.97 16.90 5.50
CA THR A 112 -7.29 17.16 4.89
C THR A 112 -7.65 16.07 3.88
N LYS A 113 -8.89 16.09 3.38
CA LYS A 113 -9.37 15.20 2.32
C LYS A 113 -8.64 15.38 0.98
N GLU A 114 -7.91 16.45 0.82
CA GLU A 114 -7.20 16.76 -0.41
C GLU A 114 -5.84 16.07 -0.50
N VAL A 115 -5.34 15.47 0.61
CA VAL A 115 -4.08 14.75 0.62
C VAL A 115 -4.26 13.37 -0.03
N ASP A 116 -3.54 13.15 -1.12
CA ASP A 116 -3.54 11.88 -1.88
C ASP A 116 -2.43 10.94 -1.40
N LEU A 117 -1.30 11.51 -0.99
CA LEU A 117 -0.11 10.77 -0.57
C LEU A 117 0.47 11.36 0.71
N LEU A 118 0.71 10.52 1.72
CA LEU A 118 1.48 10.87 2.91
C LEU A 118 2.79 10.06 2.91
N VAL A 119 3.91 10.74 3.09
CA VAL A 119 5.24 10.14 3.11
C VAL A 119 5.94 10.42 4.42
N TRP A 120 6.62 9.42 4.97
CA TRP A 120 7.46 9.60 6.15
C TRP A 120 8.62 8.60 6.20
N ASN A 121 9.83 9.11 6.31
CA ASN A 121 10.97 8.34 6.79
C ASN A 121 10.89 8.33 8.33
N ILE A 122 10.24 7.30 8.89
CA ILE A 122 9.99 7.24 10.34
C ILE A 122 11.31 7.08 11.09
N PRO A 123 11.55 7.84 12.19
CA PRO A 123 12.69 7.61 13.06
C PRO A 123 12.66 6.18 13.61
N TYR A 124 13.71 5.38 13.35
CA TYR A 124 13.80 3.96 13.71
C TYR A 124 15.09 3.58 14.43
N LEU A 125 15.97 4.55 14.72
CA LEU A 125 17.23 4.29 15.39
C LEU A 125 17.00 3.95 16.88
N ASP A 126 17.64 2.89 17.37
CA ASP A 126 17.53 2.48 18.76
C ASP A 126 18.39 3.38 19.65
N VAL A 127 17.76 4.02 20.63
CA VAL A 127 18.42 4.91 21.62
C VAL A 127 19.47 4.16 22.47
N GLU A 128 19.41 2.83 22.56
CA GLU A 128 20.30 2.03 23.41
C GLU A 128 21.72 1.80 22.86
N LYS A 129 21.95 2.02 21.58
CA LYS A 129 23.29 1.90 20.98
C LYS A 129 23.94 3.27 20.87
N GLY A 130 24.34 3.84 22.01
CA GLY A 130 25.09 5.09 22.12
C GLY A 130 26.21 5.26 21.09
N THR A 131 25.84 5.51 19.86
CA THR A 131 26.73 6.03 18.83
C THR A 131 26.74 7.54 18.96
N SER A 132 27.87 8.06 19.36
CA SER A 132 28.18 9.48 19.61
C SER A 132 28.08 10.39 18.38
N GLU A 133 27.25 10.07 17.41
CA GLU A 133 27.16 10.77 16.11
C GLU A 133 25.83 11.49 15.89
N LEU A 134 24.85 11.33 16.78
CA LEU A 134 23.57 12.03 16.67
C LEU A 134 23.68 13.43 17.29
N SER A 135 23.04 14.42 16.66
CA SER A 135 22.95 15.74 17.24
C SER A 135 21.99 15.75 18.44
N PRO A 136 22.15 16.67 19.42
CA PRO A 136 21.23 16.77 20.55
C PRO A 136 19.75 16.96 20.18
N ILE A 137 19.45 17.43 18.97
CA ILE A 137 18.09 17.62 18.46
C ILE A 137 17.54 16.31 17.89
N GLU A 138 18.39 15.49 17.26
CA GLU A 138 18.02 14.14 16.81
C GLU A 138 17.78 13.23 18.03
N ASP A 139 18.63 13.34 19.08
CA ASP A 139 18.40 12.67 20.35
C ASP A 139 17.06 13.09 20.98
N ALA A 140 16.70 14.36 20.95
CA ALA A 140 15.45 14.87 21.51
C ALA A 140 14.21 14.35 20.73
N ALA A 141 14.29 14.25 19.40
CA ALA A 141 13.23 13.69 18.57
C ALA A 141 13.03 12.17 18.80
N MET A 142 14.03 11.48 19.34
CA MET A 142 14.01 10.06 19.66
C MET A 142 13.60 9.74 21.09
N ILE A 143 13.66 10.69 22.02
CA ILE A 143 13.40 10.47 23.47
C ILE A 143 11.91 10.23 23.73
N ASP A 144 11.01 10.75 22.91
CA ASP A 144 9.55 10.67 23.07
C ASP A 144 8.86 9.71 22.08
N ILE A 145 9.47 8.55 21.79
CA ILE A 145 8.83 7.55 20.92
C ILE A 145 7.55 7.06 21.61
N PRO A 146 6.38 7.21 20.99
CA PRO A 146 5.12 6.73 21.54
C PRO A 146 5.13 5.22 21.75
N HIS A 147 4.41 4.75 22.75
CA HIS A 147 4.26 3.30 22.98
C HIS A 147 3.73 2.58 21.73
N GLY A 148 4.50 1.67 21.16
CA GLY A 148 4.23 0.98 19.91
C GLY A 148 4.73 1.73 18.66
N GLY A 149 5.60 2.74 18.85
CA GLY A 149 6.27 3.46 17.78
C GLY A 149 5.43 4.52 17.07
N TRP A 150 6.11 5.35 16.33
CA TRP A 150 5.50 6.42 15.54
C TRP A 150 4.53 5.91 14.46
N GLY A 151 4.80 4.72 13.90
CA GLY A 151 3.92 4.11 12.90
C GLY A 151 2.53 3.82 13.43
N LYS A 152 2.43 3.23 14.63
CA LYS A 152 1.15 2.98 15.31
C LYS A 152 0.46 4.28 15.72
N PHE A 153 1.22 5.26 16.19
CA PHE A 153 0.67 6.57 16.55
C PHE A 153 0.08 7.28 15.33
N LEU A 154 0.76 7.24 14.17
CA LEU A 154 0.23 7.76 12.91
C LEU A 154 -1.05 7.02 12.48
N ALA A 155 -1.05 5.68 12.51
CA ALA A 155 -2.23 4.90 12.16
C ALA A 155 -3.44 5.24 13.04
N THR A 156 -3.22 5.43 14.35
CA THR A 156 -4.26 5.87 15.29
C THR A 156 -4.75 7.28 14.95
N PHE A 157 -3.83 8.22 14.74
CA PHE A 157 -4.17 9.59 14.35
C PHE A 157 -5.01 9.64 13.07
N LEU A 158 -4.65 8.87 12.05
CA LEU A 158 -5.40 8.78 10.80
C LEU A 158 -6.78 8.14 11.01
N SER A 159 -6.89 7.13 11.84
CA SER A 159 -8.16 6.48 12.18
C SER A 159 -9.11 7.44 12.90
N ASP A 160 -8.60 8.23 13.84
CA ASP A 160 -9.37 9.26 14.56
C ASP A 160 -9.82 10.39 13.62
N LYS A 161 -9.08 10.62 12.55
CA LYS A 161 -9.36 11.63 11.52
C LYS A 161 -10.10 11.08 10.30
N SER A 162 -10.60 9.85 10.32
CA SER A 162 -11.21 9.15 9.18
C SER A 162 -12.34 9.93 8.48
N SER A 163 -13.03 10.84 9.16
CA SER A 163 -14.05 11.70 8.55
C SER A 163 -13.50 12.88 7.75
N VAL A 164 -12.23 13.25 7.96
CA VAL A 164 -11.59 14.44 7.36
C VAL A 164 -10.37 14.12 6.49
N ILE A 165 -10.02 12.85 6.32
CA ILE A 165 -9.00 12.41 5.38
C ILE A 165 -9.62 11.77 4.13
N SER A 166 -8.86 11.71 3.04
CA SER A 166 -9.27 10.95 1.85
C SER A 166 -9.39 9.47 2.16
N ARG A 167 -10.42 8.81 1.65
CA ARG A 167 -10.54 7.35 1.70
C ARG A 167 -9.52 6.66 0.79
N ASP A 168 -8.99 7.37 -0.19
CA ASP A 168 -8.01 6.88 -1.16
C ASP A 168 -6.59 7.32 -0.80
N LEU A 169 -6.39 7.85 0.43
CA LEU A 169 -5.06 8.24 0.92
C LEU A 169 -4.10 7.05 0.88
N LEU A 170 -2.99 7.23 0.17
CA LEU A 170 -1.85 6.32 0.23
C LEU A 170 -0.84 6.85 1.26
N VAL A 171 -0.44 6.00 2.19
CA VAL A 171 0.61 6.31 3.19
C VAL A 171 1.84 5.49 2.85
N VAL A 172 2.98 6.15 2.66
CA VAL A 172 4.26 5.49 2.34
C VAL A 172 5.25 5.76 3.45
N LEU A 173 5.66 4.69 4.12
CA LEU A 173 6.56 4.75 5.27
C LEU A 173 7.83 3.96 5.01
N LEU A 174 8.95 4.49 5.46
CA LEU A 174 10.17 3.71 5.61
C LEU A 174 10.24 3.18 7.03
N LEU A 175 10.41 1.87 7.17
CA LEU A 175 10.39 1.13 8.44
C LEU A 175 11.59 0.20 8.56
N LYS A 176 12.09 0.00 9.79
CA LYS A 176 13.01 -1.10 10.12
C LYS A 176 12.19 -2.38 10.33
N ILE A 177 12.50 -3.44 9.56
CA ILE A 177 11.74 -4.69 9.54
C ILE A 177 12.51 -5.91 10.06
N ASP A 178 13.85 -5.83 10.16
CA ASP A 178 14.68 -6.90 10.70
C ASP A 178 15.99 -6.32 11.27
N PRO A 179 16.26 -6.41 12.60
CA PRO A 179 15.24 -6.74 13.61
C PRO A 179 14.07 -5.76 13.56
N GLU A 180 12.86 -6.26 13.85
CA GLU A 180 11.65 -5.42 13.77
C GLU A 180 11.73 -4.26 14.78
N GLY A 181 11.51 -3.04 14.26
CA GLY A 181 11.47 -1.83 15.08
C GLY A 181 10.16 -1.69 15.86
N GLU A 182 10.04 -0.59 16.62
CA GLU A 182 8.82 -0.26 17.36
C GLU A 182 7.61 -0.02 16.42
N SER A 183 7.85 0.55 15.23
CA SER A 183 6.80 0.79 14.21
C SER A 183 6.59 -0.47 13.38
N LYS A 184 5.48 -1.18 13.63
CA LYS A 184 5.19 -2.49 13.03
C LYS A 184 4.14 -2.42 11.94
N VAL A 185 4.39 -3.14 10.85
CA VAL A 185 3.40 -3.30 9.75
C VAL A 185 2.11 -3.96 10.26
N GLY A 186 2.22 -4.93 11.19
CA GLY A 186 1.08 -5.62 11.77
C GLY A 186 0.09 -4.71 12.50
N ASP A 187 0.55 -3.61 13.11
CA ASP A 187 -0.35 -2.66 13.79
C ASP A 187 -1.32 -2.01 12.81
N TRP A 188 -0.85 -1.65 11.62
CA TRP A 188 -1.69 -1.09 10.55
C TRP A 188 -2.76 -2.08 10.07
N SER A 189 -2.34 -3.33 9.86
CA SER A 189 -3.27 -4.40 9.45
C SER A 189 -4.36 -4.65 10.48
N ASN A 190 -4.01 -4.60 11.77
CA ASN A 190 -4.98 -4.76 12.87
C ASN A 190 -5.98 -3.59 12.96
N MET A 191 -5.64 -2.44 12.40
CA MET A 191 -6.48 -1.24 12.33
C MET A 191 -7.26 -1.11 11.01
N GLY A 192 -7.26 -2.16 10.16
CA GLY A 192 -8.03 -2.20 8.90
C GLY A 192 -7.32 -1.58 7.71
N TRP A 193 -5.99 -1.45 7.76
CA TRP A 193 -5.19 -1.00 6.63
C TRP A 193 -4.62 -2.18 5.86
N SER A 194 -4.65 -2.08 4.55
CA SER A 194 -3.89 -2.93 3.63
C SER A 194 -2.45 -2.41 3.51
N HIS A 195 -1.52 -3.27 3.13
CA HIS A 195 -0.15 -2.85 2.92
C HIS A 195 0.54 -3.61 1.78
N ARG A 196 1.60 -3.01 1.25
CA ARG A 196 2.49 -3.63 0.28
C ARG A 196 3.92 -3.15 0.48
N PHE A 197 4.87 -4.09 0.49
CA PHE A 197 6.30 -3.76 0.44
C PHE A 197 6.65 -3.27 -0.97
N LEU A 198 7.13 -2.04 -1.07
CA LEU A 198 7.53 -1.43 -2.34
C LEU A 198 9.00 -1.71 -2.64
N LYS A 199 9.86 -1.44 -1.66
CA LYS A 199 11.31 -1.62 -1.74
C LYS A 199 11.85 -2.11 -0.40
N GLU A 200 12.96 -2.83 -0.44
CA GLU A 200 13.68 -3.24 0.77
C GLU A 200 15.17 -3.34 0.51
N ILE A 201 15.97 -3.04 1.53
CA ILE A 201 17.42 -3.16 1.51
C ILE A 201 17.94 -3.61 2.87
N ARG A 202 19.07 -4.36 2.86
CA ARG A 202 19.79 -4.69 4.09
C ARG A 202 21.02 -3.78 4.19
N LEU A 203 21.10 -3.07 5.31
CA LEU A 203 22.21 -2.17 5.67
C LEU A 203 22.89 -2.74 6.90
N GLY A 204 24.00 -3.43 6.73
CA GLY A 204 24.67 -4.16 7.82
C GLY A 204 23.75 -5.22 8.43
N ASP A 205 23.50 -5.12 9.72
CA ASP A 205 22.66 -6.06 10.48
C ASP A 205 21.16 -5.70 10.41
N GLU A 206 20.81 -4.57 9.85
CA GLU A 206 19.44 -4.09 9.78
C GLU A 206 18.85 -4.25 8.36
N LYS A 207 17.58 -4.60 8.30
CA LYS A 207 16.78 -4.57 7.06
C LYS A 207 15.71 -3.51 7.20
N ILE A 208 15.70 -2.59 6.26
CA ILE A 208 14.69 -1.54 6.16
C ILE A 208 13.83 -1.76 4.91
N ALA A 209 12.60 -1.29 4.97
CA ALA A 209 11.67 -1.39 3.85
C ALA A 209 10.83 -0.12 3.70
N VAL A 210 10.51 0.20 2.48
CA VAL A 210 9.46 1.16 2.14
C VAL A 210 8.17 0.40 1.96
N VAL A 211 7.18 0.74 2.76
CA VAL A 211 5.87 0.06 2.78
C VAL A 211 4.77 1.08 2.49
N ALA A 212 3.93 0.74 1.53
CA ALA A 212 2.70 1.48 1.26
C ALA A 212 1.54 0.92 2.07
N PHE A 213 0.69 1.81 2.61
CA PHE A 213 -0.52 1.47 3.35
C PHE A 213 -1.71 2.24 2.78
N TRP A 214 -2.88 1.60 2.73
CA TRP A 214 -4.14 2.22 2.33
C TRP A 214 -5.29 1.62 3.13
N GLN A 215 -6.38 2.36 3.25
CA GLN A 215 -7.57 1.87 3.92
C GLN A 215 -8.19 0.73 3.10
N THR A 216 -8.29 -0.47 3.68
CA THR A 216 -8.84 -1.63 2.98
C THR A 216 -10.25 -1.32 2.49
N ALA A 217 -10.42 -1.39 1.17
CA ALA A 217 -11.68 -1.10 0.49
C ALA A 217 -12.34 0.21 0.94
N SER A 218 -11.55 1.26 1.15
CA SER A 218 -12.02 2.58 1.61
C SER A 218 -12.89 2.50 2.89
N MET A 219 -12.54 1.58 3.81
CA MET A 219 -13.25 1.30 5.07
C MET A 219 -14.68 0.77 4.92
N MET A 220 -15.12 0.39 3.74
CA MET A 220 -16.42 -0.26 3.57
C MET A 220 -16.39 -1.70 4.10
N LYS A 221 -17.50 -2.12 4.71
CA LYS A 221 -17.64 -3.52 5.13
C LYS A 221 -18.08 -4.40 3.97
N PRO A 222 -17.53 -5.63 3.83
CA PRO A 222 -18.01 -6.58 2.85
C PRO A 222 -19.44 -7.06 3.19
N GLN A 223 -20.24 -7.38 2.17
CA GLN A 223 -21.45 -8.15 2.35
C GLN A 223 -21.04 -9.61 2.61
N ILE A 224 -21.46 -10.19 3.72
CA ILE A 224 -21.18 -11.59 4.07
C ILE A 224 -22.47 -12.38 4.03
N VAL A 225 -22.48 -13.47 3.25
CA VAL A 225 -23.62 -14.37 3.13
C VAL A 225 -23.21 -15.83 3.35
N GLU A 226 -24.05 -16.61 3.99
CA GLU A 226 -23.77 -18.04 4.21
C GLU A 226 -23.85 -18.81 2.89
N LYS A 227 -24.86 -18.49 2.06
CA LYS A 227 -25.11 -19.17 0.79
C LYS A 227 -25.78 -18.24 -0.21
N CYS A 228 -25.39 -18.32 -1.48
CA CYS A 228 -26.03 -17.66 -2.61
C CYS A 228 -26.00 -18.57 -3.84
N GLU A 229 -26.61 -18.16 -4.95
CA GLU A 229 -26.46 -18.84 -6.24
C GLU A 229 -25.07 -18.58 -6.79
N SER A 230 -24.72 -17.33 -7.00
CA SER A 230 -23.39 -16.89 -7.41
C SER A 230 -23.10 -15.51 -6.84
N THR A 231 -21.93 -15.32 -6.23
CA THR A 231 -21.50 -14.00 -5.76
C THR A 231 -21.39 -13.00 -6.90
N MET A 232 -21.15 -13.47 -8.12
CA MET A 232 -21.11 -12.64 -9.32
C MET A 232 -22.49 -12.05 -9.69
N ASP A 233 -23.58 -12.67 -9.28
CA ASP A 233 -24.94 -12.20 -9.53
C ASP A 233 -25.54 -11.49 -8.33
N GLU A 234 -25.17 -11.94 -7.13
CA GLU A 234 -25.70 -11.41 -5.87
C GLU A 234 -25.18 -10.01 -5.53
N ILE A 235 -23.95 -9.68 -5.96
CA ILE A 235 -23.36 -8.38 -5.67
C ILE A 235 -24.13 -7.26 -6.35
N THR A 236 -24.47 -6.23 -5.59
CA THR A 236 -25.15 -5.03 -6.10
C THR A 236 -24.31 -3.80 -5.81
N GLY A 237 -23.87 -3.11 -6.84
CA GLY A 237 -23.18 -1.82 -6.77
C GLY A 237 -24.14 -0.67 -7.06
N LYS A 238 -25.05 -0.34 -6.16
CA LYS A 238 -26.04 0.72 -6.39
C LYS A 238 -25.57 2.12 -6.05
N ASP A 239 -24.54 2.26 -5.22
CA ASP A 239 -24.02 3.54 -4.78
C ASP A 239 -22.55 3.64 -5.24
N ASN A 240 -22.21 4.69 -6.00
CA ASN A 240 -20.89 4.91 -6.58
C ASN A 240 -19.80 5.25 -5.55
N GLU A 241 -20.02 5.04 -4.26
CA GLU A 241 -19.07 5.35 -3.22
C GLU A 241 -18.48 4.08 -2.61
N GLY A 242 -17.23 3.79 -2.96
CA GLY A 242 -16.39 2.80 -2.32
C GLY A 242 -16.34 1.43 -3.01
N TRP A 243 -15.66 0.50 -2.39
CA TRP A 243 -15.42 -0.84 -2.91
C TRP A 243 -16.51 -1.81 -2.47
N HIS A 244 -17.47 -2.07 -3.35
CA HIS A 244 -18.48 -3.11 -3.11
C HIS A 244 -17.87 -4.49 -3.29
N ARG A 245 -18.06 -5.34 -2.30
CA ARG A 245 -17.64 -6.72 -2.34
C ARG A 245 -18.53 -7.63 -1.51
N ILE A 246 -18.67 -8.85 -1.97
CA ILE A 246 -19.44 -9.91 -1.32
C ILE A 246 -18.56 -11.13 -1.10
N PHE A 247 -18.72 -11.76 0.05
CA PHE A 247 -18.16 -13.06 0.37
C PHE A 247 -19.27 -14.04 0.72
N ALA A 248 -19.26 -15.23 0.11
CA ALA A 248 -20.15 -16.35 0.42
C ALA A 248 -19.35 -17.58 0.85
N LYS A 249 -19.82 -18.29 1.86
CA LYS A 249 -19.20 -19.57 2.28
C LYS A 249 -19.54 -20.72 1.34
N THR A 250 -20.65 -20.60 0.60
CA THR A 250 -21.10 -21.61 -0.37
C THR A 250 -21.84 -20.96 -1.53
N GLN A 251 -21.61 -21.45 -2.73
CA GLN A 251 -22.40 -21.11 -3.93
C GLN A 251 -23.07 -22.37 -4.48
N THR A 252 -24.27 -22.22 -5.09
CA THR A 252 -25.00 -23.33 -5.74
C THR A 252 -24.85 -23.32 -7.26
N SER A 253 -24.49 -22.20 -7.85
CA SER A 253 -24.37 -22.01 -9.30
C SER A 253 -23.15 -21.15 -9.63
N GLY A 254 -21.97 -21.53 -9.08
CA GLY A 254 -20.71 -20.83 -9.32
C GLY A 254 -20.34 -20.82 -10.80
N ARG A 255 -19.79 -19.70 -11.28
CA ARG A 255 -19.42 -19.52 -12.69
C ARG A 255 -17.90 -19.59 -12.89
N GLY A 256 -17.51 -20.22 -13.99
CA GLY A 256 -16.16 -20.21 -14.53
C GLY A 256 -16.10 -19.54 -15.91
N ARG A 257 -14.92 -19.56 -16.52
CA ARG A 257 -14.74 -18.99 -17.88
C ARG A 257 -15.51 -19.78 -18.94
N ARG A 258 -15.94 -19.08 -20.01
CA ARG A 258 -16.60 -19.67 -21.18
C ARG A 258 -17.82 -20.51 -20.81
N SER A 259 -18.61 -20.00 -19.85
CA SER A 259 -19.82 -20.67 -19.37
C SER A 259 -19.56 -22.03 -18.71
N SER A 260 -18.35 -22.29 -18.23
CA SER A 260 -18.10 -23.48 -17.40
C SER A 260 -18.67 -23.26 -16.00
N GLU A 261 -19.09 -24.33 -15.35
CA GLU A 261 -19.55 -24.32 -13.98
C GLU A 261 -18.34 -24.37 -13.02
N TRP A 262 -18.40 -23.56 -11.95
CA TRP A 262 -17.48 -23.65 -10.82
C TRP A 262 -18.14 -24.41 -9.70
N LYS A 263 -17.57 -25.53 -9.30
CA LYS A 263 -18.07 -26.29 -8.16
C LYS A 263 -17.55 -25.69 -6.86
N SER A 264 -18.47 -25.18 -6.07
CA SER A 264 -18.19 -24.63 -4.74
C SER A 264 -18.31 -25.72 -3.68
N THR A 265 -17.23 -25.93 -2.91
CA THR A 265 -17.26 -26.82 -1.74
C THR A 265 -17.60 -26.02 -0.48
N GLU A 266 -18.17 -26.69 0.53
CA GLU A 266 -18.45 -26.04 1.80
C GLU A 266 -17.16 -25.52 2.45
N GLY A 267 -17.23 -24.29 3.02
CA GLY A 267 -16.11 -23.66 3.70
C GLY A 267 -15.03 -23.07 2.79
N GLY A 268 -15.25 -23.02 1.48
CA GLY A 268 -14.37 -22.31 0.55
C GLY A 268 -14.49 -20.77 0.65
N VAL A 269 -13.69 -20.06 -0.13
CA VAL A 269 -13.83 -18.63 -0.36
C VAL A 269 -14.42 -18.42 -1.74
N TYR A 270 -15.59 -17.79 -1.80
CA TYR A 270 -16.26 -17.39 -3.01
C TYR A 270 -16.61 -15.92 -2.84
N ALA A 271 -15.88 -15.07 -3.54
CA ALA A 271 -15.98 -13.62 -3.35
C ALA A 271 -16.00 -12.89 -4.69
N THR A 272 -16.68 -11.75 -4.71
CA THR A 272 -16.73 -10.87 -5.87
C THR A 272 -16.54 -9.43 -5.42
N TRP A 273 -15.71 -8.70 -6.17
CA TRP A 273 -15.48 -7.26 -6.03
C TRP A 273 -16.02 -6.56 -7.28
N ILE A 274 -16.63 -5.39 -7.10
CA ILE A 274 -16.91 -4.46 -8.19
C ILE A 274 -15.71 -3.54 -8.34
N LEU A 275 -15.13 -3.50 -9.53
CA LEU A 275 -14.01 -2.64 -9.86
C LEU A 275 -14.49 -1.37 -10.54
N ASP A 276 -13.79 -0.25 -10.32
CA ASP A 276 -14.04 0.98 -11.05
C ASP A 276 -13.83 0.75 -12.57
N LYS A 277 -14.73 1.26 -13.39
CA LYS A 277 -14.67 1.21 -14.86
C LYS A 277 -13.34 1.74 -15.40
N LYS A 278 -12.77 2.78 -14.78
CA LYS A 278 -11.46 3.34 -15.15
C LYS A 278 -10.34 2.31 -15.15
N VAL A 279 -10.46 1.23 -14.38
CA VAL A 279 -9.48 0.15 -14.36
C VAL A 279 -9.43 -0.55 -15.72
N LEU A 280 -10.58 -0.80 -16.38
CA LEU A 280 -10.62 -1.40 -17.73
C LEU A 280 -10.17 -0.45 -18.83
N GLU A 281 -10.39 0.84 -18.67
CA GLU A 281 -9.89 1.84 -19.63
C GLU A 281 -8.36 1.82 -19.67
N LYS A 282 -7.73 1.50 -18.53
CA LYS A 282 -6.28 1.47 -18.36
C LYS A 282 -5.66 0.08 -18.61
N TYR A 283 -6.36 -0.99 -18.24
CA TYR A 283 -5.83 -2.36 -18.28
C TYR A 283 -6.82 -3.35 -18.92
N PRO A 284 -6.36 -4.23 -19.82
CA PRO A 284 -7.23 -5.26 -20.41
C PRO A 284 -7.64 -6.31 -19.34
N PRO A 285 -8.86 -6.87 -19.43
CA PRO A 285 -9.40 -7.83 -18.45
C PRO A 285 -8.48 -9.03 -18.18
N GLY A 286 -7.81 -9.53 -19.21
CA GLY A 286 -6.85 -10.65 -19.06
C GLY A 286 -5.65 -10.32 -18.21
N LEU A 287 -5.16 -9.07 -18.25
CA LEU A 287 -4.07 -8.61 -17.40
C LEU A 287 -4.53 -8.49 -15.95
N ILE A 288 -5.69 -7.87 -15.71
CA ILE A 288 -6.29 -7.77 -14.36
C ILE A 288 -6.43 -9.17 -13.76
N GLN A 289 -6.98 -10.11 -14.52
CA GLN A 289 -7.20 -11.48 -14.10
C GLN A 289 -5.90 -12.19 -13.71
N THR A 290 -4.83 -12.00 -14.49
CA THR A 290 -3.52 -12.61 -14.23
C THR A 290 -2.84 -11.96 -13.03
N CYS A 291 -2.87 -10.63 -12.92
CA CYS A 291 -2.28 -9.91 -11.79
C CYS A 291 -2.96 -10.28 -10.47
N VAL A 292 -4.29 -10.27 -10.41
CA VAL A 292 -5.04 -10.69 -9.23
C VAL A 292 -4.78 -12.16 -8.93
N GLY A 293 -4.75 -13.02 -9.94
CA GLY A 293 -4.43 -14.44 -9.76
C GLY A 293 -3.04 -14.64 -9.15
N SER A 294 -2.06 -13.84 -9.53
CA SER A 294 -0.71 -13.89 -8.96
C SER A 294 -0.72 -13.50 -7.47
N ILE A 295 -1.41 -12.39 -7.12
CA ILE A 295 -1.54 -11.92 -5.74
C ILE A 295 -2.24 -12.98 -4.87
N VAL A 296 -3.38 -13.50 -5.32
CA VAL A 296 -4.14 -14.52 -4.58
C VAL A 296 -3.34 -15.80 -4.43
N SER A 297 -2.62 -16.24 -5.48
CA SER A 297 -1.76 -17.41 -5.42
C SER A 297 -0.65 -17.26 -4.36
N GLU A 298 -0.02 -16.11 -4.27
CA GLU A 298 0.99 -15.82 -3.24
C GLU A 298 0.41 -15.99 -1.83
N LYS A 299 -0.77 -15.39 -1.56
CA LYS A 299 -1.44 -15.50 -0.24
C LYS A 299 -1.86 -16.92 0.11
N LEU A 300 -2.18 -17.73 -0.88
CA LEU A 300 -2.58 -19.12 -0.69
C LEU A 300 -1.41 -20.14 -0.74
N GLY A 301 -0.16 -19.66 -0.83
CA GLY A 301 1.01 -20.53 -0.98
C GLY A 301 0.95 -21.40 -2.23
N ALA A 302 0.40 -20.87 -3.32
CA ALA A 302 0.07 -21.57 -4.56
C ALA A 302 0.71 -20.88 -5.78
N TYR A 303 0.41 -21.32 -6.97
CA TYR A 303 0.93 -20.80 -8.22
C TYR A 303 -0.20 -20.40 -9.16
N ILE A 304 0.05 -19.41 -10.00
CA ILE A 304 -0.87 -19.08 -11.09
C ILE A 304 -0.57 -19.93 -12.32
N LYS A 305 -1.58 -20.65 -12.80
CA LYS A 305 -1.57 -21.25 -14.14
C LYS A 305 -2.34 -20.33 -15.08
N TRP A 306 -1.59 -19.70 -15.97
CA TRP A 306 -2.17 -18.73 -16.92
C TRP A 306 -3.36 -19.36 -17.67
N PRO A 307 -4.46 -18.61 -17.87
CA PRO A 307 -4.59 -17.19 -17.52
C PRO A 307 -5.24 -16.91 -16.17
N ASN A 308 -5.80 -17.92 -15.47
CA ASN A 308 -6.68 -17.63 -14.33
C ASN A 308 -6.82 -18.73 -13.28
N ASP A 309 -6.14 -19.86 -13.44
CA ASP A 309 -6.23 -20.95 -12.49
C ASP A 309 -5.19 -20.81 -11.37
N ILE A 310 -5.60 -21.02 -10.15
CA ILE A 310 -4.73 -21.15 -8.99
C ILE A 310 -4.48 -22.63 -8.76
N ILE A 311 -3.22 -23.05 -8.77
CA ILE A 311 -2.80 -24.44 -8.68
C ILE A 311 -1.75 -24.65 -7.59
N THR A 312 -1.71 -25.84 -7.05
CA THR A 312 -0.62 -26.31 -6.17
C THR A 312 0.64 -26.66 -6.97
N SER A 313 1.77 -26.89 -6.29
CA SER A 313 3.05 -27.26 -6.91
C SER A 313 2.99 -28.56 -7.73
N ASP A 314 2.07 -29.48 -7.38
CA ASP A 314 1.82 -30.72 -8.11
C ASP A 314 0.80 -30.58 -9.26
N GLY A 315 0.31 -29.34 -9.50
CA GLY A 315 -0.57 -29.00 -10.61
C GLY A 315 -2.07 -29.20 -10.38
N ARG A 316 -2.50 -29.60 -9.17
CA ARG A 316 -3.92 -29.71 -8.81
C ARG A 316 -4.55 -28.33 -8.66
N LYS A 317 -5.77 -28.18 -9.15
CA LYS A 317 -6.49 -26.90 -9.11
C LYS A 317 -7.05 -26.63 -7.70
N MET A 318 -6.66 -25.50 -7.13
CA MET A 318 -7.13 -24.99 -5.85
C MET A 318 -8.22 -23.92 -6.02
N GLY A 319 -8.08 -23.08 -7.06
CA GLY A 319 -8.93 -21.92 -7.21
C GLY A 319 -8.94 -21.36 -8.62
N GLY A 320 -9.58 -20.21 -8.78
CA GLY A 320 -9.59 -19.48 -10.04
C GLY A 320 -10.12 -18.07 -9.91
N ILE A 321 -9.75 -17.25 -10.89
CA ILE A 321 -10.13 -15.84 -11.02
C ILE A 321 -11.02 -15.67 -12.24
N LEU A 322 -12.09 -14.91 -12.09
CA LEU A 322 -13.00 -14.56 -13.18
C LEU A 322 -13.21 -13.05 -13.23
N VAL A 323 -13.04 -12.45 -14.39
CA VAL A 323 -13.38 -11.04 -14.64
C VAL A 323 -14.48 -11.00 -15.69
N GLU A 324 -15.60 -10.37 -15.36
CA GLU A 324 -16.73 -10.17 -16.26
C GLU A 324 -17.09 -8.68 -16.32
N SER A 325 -17.46 -8.21 -17.51
CA SER A 325 -18.07 -6.89 -17.71
C SER A 325 -19.56 -7.07 -17.85
N ILE A 326 -20.33 -6.32 -17.07
CA ILE A 326 -21.79 -6.32 -17.11
C ILE A 326 -22.23 -5.05 -17.84
N ASP A 327 -22.91 -5.21 -18.97
CA ASP A 327 -23.46 -4.14 -19.80
C ASP A 327 -22.46 -3.02 -20.19
N GLY A 328 -21.17 -3.30 -20.07
CA GLY A 328 -20.09 -2.33 -20.33
C GLY A 328 -19.95 -1.24 -19.27
N GLU A 329 -20.72 -1.31 -18.18
CA GLU A 329 -20.74 -0.29 -17.12
C GLU A 329 -20.12 -0.77 -15.82
N GLU A 330 -20.24 -2.05 -15.50
CA GLU A 330 -19.73 -2.64 -14.25
C GLU A 330 -18.77 -3.78 -14.54
N ILE A 331 -17.70 -3.83 -13.75
CA ILE A 331 -16.70 -4.89 -13.83
C ILE A 331 -16.74 -5.67 -12.55
N ARG A 332 -16.96 -6.97 -12.68
CA ARG A 332 -16.96 -7.91 -11.55
C ARG A 332 -15.72 -8.79 -11.60
N LEU A 333 -14.99 -8.78 -10.50
CA LEU A 333 -13.85 -9.64 -10.25
C LEU A 333 -14.26 -10.72 -9.28
N GLY A 334 -14.39 -11.95 -9.76
CA GLY A 334 -14.70 -13.13 -8.94
C GLY A 334 -13.44 -13.91 -8.57
N VAL A 335 -13.35 -14.32 -7.31
CA VAL A 335 -12.34 -15.23 -6.78
C VAL A 335 -13.03 -16.44 -6.17
N GLY A 336 -12.68 -17.63 -6.64
CA GLY A 336 -13.08 -18.91 -6.05
C GLY A 336 -11.86 -19.69 -5.58
N ALA A 337 -11.85 -20.12 -4.30
CA ALA A 337 -10.80 -20.99 -3.77
C ALA A 337 -11.39 -22.06 -2.85
N ASN A 338 -10.90 -23.28 -2.97
CA ASN A 338 -11.33 -24.42 -2.14
C ASN A 338 -10.53 -24.44 -0.84
N ARG A 339 -11.21 -24.76 0.27
CA ARG A 339 -10.57 -25.00 1.57
C ARG A 339 -9.83 -26.33 1.59
N ILE A 340 -10.52 -27.39 1.18
CA ILE A 340 -10.01 -28.76 1.13
C ILE A 340 -10.09 -29.31 -0.28
N GLY A 341 -9.19 -30.26 -0.57
CA GLY A 341 -9.20 -30.99 -1.83
C GLY A 341 -10.42 -31.90 -1.96
N PHE A 342 -10.81 -32.18 -3.20
CA PHE A 342 -11.92 -33.14 -3.50
C PHE A 342 -11.73 -33.78 -4.88
N MET A 343 -12.44 -34.86 -5.09
CA MET A 343 -12.50 -35.53 -6.40
C MET A 343 -13.77 -35.16 -7.14
N GLN A 344 -13.63 -34.78 -8.41
CA GLN A 344 -14.75 -34.53 -9.32
C GLN A 344 -14.44 -35.10 -10.70
N ASP A 345 -15.32 -35.96 -11.20
CA ASP A 345 -15.23 -36.53 -12.55
C ASP A 345 -13.86 -37.16 -12.88
N GLY A 346 -13.21 -37.75 -11.85
CA GLY A 346 -11.86 -38.31 -11.96
C GLY A 346 -10.72 -37.32 -11.93
N ILE A 347 -11.01 -36.04 -11.71
CA ILE A 347 -10.02 -34.97 -11.55
C ILE A 347 -9.90 -34.62 -10.06
N GLU A 348 -8.69 -34.68 -9.54
CA GLU A 348 -8.39 -34.28 -8.17
C GLU A 348 -8.15 -32.75 -8.09
N ALA A 349 -8.94 -32.07 -7.25
CA ALA A 349 -8.77 -30.69 -6.88
C ALA A 349 -8.06 -30.59 -5.51
N SER A 350 -7.38 -29.49 -5.27
CA SER A 350 -6.70 -29.17 -4.01
C SER A 350 -7.44 -28.06 -3.24
N GLY A 351 -7.03 -27.82 -1.99
CA GLY A 351 -7.49 -26.73 -1.17
C GLY A 351 -6.35 -26.07 -0.39
N TRP A 352 -6.58 -24.86 0.14
CA TRP A 352 -5.53 -24.08 0.81
C TRP A 352 -5.04 -24.72 2.13
N GLU A 353 -5.79 -25.60 2.76
CA GLU A 353 -5.30 -26.30 3.96
C GLU A 353 -4.04 -27.13 3.68
N GLU A 354 -3.81 -27.52 2.44
CA GLU A 354 -2.61 -28.25 2.01
C GLU A 354 -1.37 -27.35 1.90
N THR A 355 -1.55 -26.03 1.82
CA THR A 355 -0.45 -25.07 1.56
C THR A 355 -0.21 -24.11 2.70
N ILE A 356 -1.26 -23.48 3.25
CA ILE A 356 -1.17 -22.47 4.30
C ILE A 356 -1.78 -22.94 5.63
N GLY A 357 -2.30 -24.17 5.70
CA GLY A 357 -2.85 -24.78 6.92
C GLY A 357 -4.33 -24.46 7.16
N GLN A 358 -4.81 -24.87 8.34
CA GLN A 358 -6.21 -24.75 8.75
C GLN A 358 -6.53 -23.31 9.14
N ILE A 359 -6.94 -22.52 8.17
CA ILE A 359 -7.38 -21.13 8.33
C ILE A 359 -8.85 -21.04 7.93
N GLU A 360 -9.65 -20.32 8.72
CA GLU A 360 -11.07 -20.14 8.44
C GLU A 360 -11.31 -19.31 7.17
N SER A 361 -12.38 -19.62 6.44
CA SER A 361 -12.67 -18.99 5.14
C SER A 361 -12.82 -17.47 5.21
N ILE A 362 -13.32 -16.94 6.32
CA ILE A 362 -13.39 -15.51 6.52
C ILE A 362 -12.00 -14.86 6.65
N GLU A 363 -11.07 -15.50 7.33
CA GLU A 363 -9.70 -15.03 7.48
C GLU A 363 -8.96 -15.07 6.14
N VAL A 364 -9.16 -16.13 5.35
CA VAL A 364 -8.60 -16.21 3.99
C VAL A 364 -9.20 -15.17 3.07
N PHE A 365 -10.53 -14.92 3.15
CA PHE A 365 -11.16 -13.81 2.43
C PHE A 365 -10.54 -12.47 2.82
N GLU A 366 -10.35 -12.20 4.11
CA GLU A 366 -9.73 -10.96 4.59
C GLU A 366 -8.27 -10.82 4.13
N MET A 367 -7.51 -11.91 4.09
CA MET A 367 -6.14 -11.90 3.54
C MET A 367 -6.14 -11.47 2.07
N ILE A 368 -7.09 -11.99 1.28
CA ILE A 368 -7.24 -11.64 -0.14
C ILE A 368 -7.73 -10.19 -0.29
N ASP A 369 -8.72 -9.78 0.50
CA ASP A 369 -9.34 -8.46 0.45
C ASP A 369 -8.36 -7.33 0.79
N ARG A 370 -7.40 -7.60 1.67
CA ARG A 370 -6.34 -6.65 2.05
C ARG A 370 -5.17 -6.58 1.06
N SER A 371 -5.07 -7.53 0.11
CA SER A 371 -3.95 -7.63 -0.83
C SER A 371 -4.17 -6.86 -2.12
#